data_d5745131b6e905e592e69d414d39c1e8
#
_entry.id   d5745131b6e905e592e69d414d39c1e8
#
_cell.length_a   1.000
_cell.length_b   1.000
_cell.length_c   1.000
_cell.angle_alpha   90.00
_cell.angle_beta   90.00
_cell.angle_gamma   90.00
#
_symmetry.space_group_name_H-M   'P 1'
#
loop_
_entity.id
_entity.type
_entity.pdbx_description
1 polymer ?
#
loop_
_entity_poly.entity_id
_entity_poly.type
_entity_poly.pdbx_seq_one_letter_code
_entity_poly.pdbx_strand_id
1 'polypeptide(L)'
;MKLKDVVDSYMRKVSGIEMHCDRCLKTERWGSSVVLMVVDAAFTSIGLNYFTAVVPKVEEFNNKFVSSGRIKNLNDLAAADTDELKGIWRNERSWRAAKDIASHLSSVKDNDKDALRVWAENADLKNRGKDPIGEINGVGINTFQYLRMMGGVDTVMPDKI
;
A
#
# COMPACT_ATOMS: atom_id res chain seq x y z
N MET A 1 -15.61 19.50 -22.20
CA MET A 1 -15.58 18.04 -21.87
C MET A 1 -15.71 17.91 -20.36
N LYS A 2 -16.67 17.14 -19.88
CA LYS A 2 -16.83 16.91 -18.45
C LYS A 2 -15.79 15.89 -17.98
N LEU A 3 -15.34 15.99 -16.74
CA LEU A 3 -14.38 15.03 -16.16
C LEU A 3 -14.83 13.58 -16.36
N LYS A 4 -16.14 13.32 -16.19
CA LYS A 4 -16.72 12.00 -16.42
C LYS A 4 -16.46 11.47 -17.84
N ASP A 5 -16.58 12.30 -18.87
CA ASP A 5 -16.38 11.89 -20.27
C ASP A 5 -14.93 11.47 -20.51
N VAL A 6 -13.99 12.15 -19.84
CA VAL A 6 -12.56 11.82 -19.90
C VAL A 6 -12.30 10.48 -19.22
N VAL A 7 -12.81 10.29 -18.00
CA VAL A 7 -12.69 9.03 -17.25
C VAL A 7 -13.29 7.86 -18.03
N ASP A 8 -14.53 8.02 -18.53
CA ASP A 8 -15.19 6.97 -19.32
C ASP A 8 -14.42 6.62 -20.61
N SER A 9 -13.75 7.62 -21.22
CA SER A 9 -12.89 7.37 -22.37
C SER A 9 -11.64 6.56 -22.01
N TYR A 10 -11.01 6.84 -20.86
CA TYR A 10 -9.88 6.07 -20.37
C TYR A 10 -10.27 4.65 -19.98
N MET A 11 -11.39 4.49 -19.26
CA MET A 11 -11.92 3.19 -18.86
C MET A 11 -12.11 2.25 -20.06
N ARG A 12 -12.58 2.80 -21.20
CA ARG A 12 -12.74 2.02 -22.44
C ARG A 12 -11.43 1.66 -23.14
N LYS A 13 -10.38 2.46 -22.94
CA LYS A 13 -9.08 2.27 -23.60
C LYS A 13 -8.14 1.34 -22.84
N VAL A 14 -8.27 1.27 -21.54
CA VAL A 14 -7.38 0.47 -20.69
C VAL A 14 -8.06 -0.84 -20.32
N SER A 15 -7.64 -1.92 -20.97
CA SER A 15 -8.17 -3.26 -20.69
C SER A 15 -7.93 -3.65 -19.24
N GLY A 16 -8.96 -4.15 -18.56
CA GLY A 16 -8.87 -4.68 -17.20
C GLY A 16 -8.84 -3.63 -16.08
N ILE A 17 -9.02 -2.34 -16.38
CA ILE A 17 -9.00 -1.30 -15.35
C ILE A 17 -10.09 -1.52 -14.29
N GLU A 18 -11.30 -1.92 -14.68
CA GLU A 18 -12.40 -2.22 -13.75
C GLU A 18 -12.03 -3.35 -12.79
N MET A 19 -11.38 -4.41 -13.29
CA MET A 19 -10.92 -5.51 -12.47
C MET A 19 -9.86 -5.06 -11.45
N HIS A 20 -8.97 -4.15 -11.82
CA HIS A 20 -7.99 -3.58 -10.88
C HIS A 20 -8.64 -2.72 -9.81
N CYS A 21 -9.64 -1.90 -10.17
CA CYS A 21 -10.43 -1.13 -9.22
C CYS A 21 -11.20 -2.04 -8.26
N ASP A 22 -11.86 -3.08 -8.77
CA ASP A 22 -12.56 -4.07 -7.96
C ASP A 22 -11.66 -4.78 -6.96
N ARG A 23 -10.44 -5.14 -7.36
CA ARG A 23 -9.45 -5.74 -6.45
C ARG A 23 -9.07 -4.80 -5.32
N CYS A 24 -8.93 -3.49 -5.58
CA CYS A 24 -8.72 -2.51 -4.53
C CYS A 24 -9.91 -2.45 -3.57
N LEU A 25 -11.13 -2.31 -4.09
CA LEU A 25 -12.36 -2.23 -3.28
C LEU A 25 -12.60 -3.48 -2.41
N LYS A 26 -12.16 -4.64 -2.87
CA LYS A 26 -12.25 -5.92 -2.13
C LYS A 26 -11.04 -6.24 -1.27
N THR A 27 -10.02 -5.38 -1.27
CA THR A 27 -8.73 -5.64 -0.61
C THR A 27 -8.10 -6.94 -1.11
N GLU A 28 -8.02 -7.08 -2.43
CA GLU A 28 -7.52 -8.28 -3.12
C GLU A 28 -6.27 -8.01 -3.97
N ARG A 29 -5.68 -6.82 -3.86
CA ARG A 29 -4.37 -6.54 -4.48
C ARG A 29 -3.33 -7.53 -3.94
N TRP A 30 -2.33 -7.83 -4.74
CA TRP A 30 -1.24 -8.75 -4.37
C TRP A 30 -1.74 -10.11 -3.83
N GLY A 31 -2.80 -10.67 -4.41
CA GLY A 31 -3.38 -11.93 -3.95
C GLY A 31 -3.93 -11.87 -2.52
N SER A 32 -4.46 -10.72 -2.12
CA SER A 32 -4.98 -10.44 -0.77
C SER A 32 -3.92 -10.36 0.34
N SER A 33 -2.63 -10.28 -0.02
CA SER A 33 -1.56 -10.11 0.95
C SER A 33 -1.46 -8.65 1.41
N VAL A 34 -1.92 -8.36 2.63
CA VAL A 34 -1.82 -7.01 3.22
C VAL A 34 -0.36 -6.63 3.47
N VAL A 35 0.49 -7.59 3.80
CA VAL A 35 1.94 -7.37 3.91
C VAL A 35 2.50 -6.78 2.62
N LEU A 36 2.14 -7.34 1.46
CA LEU A 36 2.60 -6.82 0.16
C LEU A 36 1.98 -5.47 -0.17
N MET A 37 0.72 -5.24 0.21
CA MET A 37 0.06 -3.93 0.02
C MET A 37 0.77 -2.83 0.81
N VAL A 38 1.16 -3.10 2.05
CA VAL A 38 1.90 -2.15 2.90
C VAL A 38 3.28 -1.84 2.31
N VAL A 39 4.01 -2.87 1.87
CA VAL A 39 5.34 -2.69 1.25
C VAL A 39 5.22 -1.92 -0.07
N ASP A 40 4.25 -2.25 -0.91
CA ASP A 40 3.95 -1.53 -2.15
C ASP A 40 3.68 -0.04 -1.88
N ALA A 41 2.78 0.27 -0.96
CA ALA A 41 2.47 1.65 -0.59
C ALA A 41 3.70 2.40 -0.05
N ALA A 42 4.51 1.77 0.79
CA ALA A 42 5.72 2.38 1.34
C ALA A 42 6.77 2.68 0.26
N PHE A 43 6.92 1.81 -0.74
CA PHE A 43 7.89 2.00 -1.84
C PHE A 43 7.47 3.10 -2.81
N THR A 44 6.18 3.35 -2.98
CA THR A 44 5.69 4.45 -3.84
C THR A 44 6.03 5.84 -3.30
N SER A 45 6.43 5.93 -2.03
CA SER A 45 6.70 7.21 -1.35
C SER A 45 7.83 8.03 -1.93
N ILE A 46 8.73 7.45 -2.72
CA ILE A 46 9.95 8.11 -3.23
C ILE A 46 9.89 8.53 -4.70
N GLY A 47 8.71 8.46 -5.32
CA GLY A 47 8.50 9.01 -6.67
C GLY A 47 9.22 8.29 -7.80
N LEU A 48 9.55 7.02 -7.64
CA LEU A 48 10.12 6.20 -8.70
C LEU A 48 9.03 5.67 -9.65
N ASN A 49 9.45 5.24 -10.84
CA ASN A 49 8.52 4.60 -11.77
C ASN A 49 7.94 3.31 -11.15
N TYR A 50 6.63 3.29 -11.02
CA TYR A 50 5.92 2.20 -10.35
C TYR A 50 6.18 0.84 -10.99
N PHE A 51 6.00 0.75 -12.31
CA PHE A 51 6.08 -0.54 -13.01
C PHE A 51 7.51 -1.07 -13.17
N THR A 52 8.49 -0.19 -13.32
CA THR A 52 9.88 -0.59 -13.60
C THR A 52 10.75 -0.63 -12.35
N ALA A 53 10.35 0.03 -11.27
CA ALA A 53 11.13 0.07 -10.03
C ALA A 53 10.40 -0.55 -8.83
N VAL A 54 9.15 -0.15 -8.56
CA VAL A 54 8.42 -0.58 -7.36
C VAL A 54 7.94 -2.03 -7.50
N VAL A 55 7.18 -2.35 -8.54
CA VAL A 55 6.59 -3.69 -8.72
C VAL A 55 7.64 -4.80 -8.69
N PRO A 56 8.77 -4.73 -9.43
CA PRO A 56 9.79 -5.77 -9.37
C PRO A 56 10.37 -6.00 -7.98
N LYS A 57 10.48 -4.93 -7.19
CA LYS A 57 11.01 -5.03 -5.82
C LYS A 57 9.99 -5.58 -4.82
N VAL A 58 8.72 -5.30 -5.00
CA VAL A 58 7.66 -5.96 -4.23
C VAL A 58 7.60 -7.45 -4.55
N GLU A 59 7.75 -7.82 -5.83
CA GLU A 59 7.83 -9.23 -6.25
C GLU A 59 9.07 -9.94 -5.68
N GLU A 60 10.23 -9.29 -5.68
CA GLU A 60 11.45 -9.84 -5.06
C GLU A 60 11.24 -10.06 -3.55
N PHE A 61 10.62 -9.10 -2.86
CA PHE A 61 10.26 -9.23 -1.45
C PHE A 61 9.27 -10.38 -1.22
N ASN A 62 8.25 -10.48 -2.06
CA ASN A 62 7.29 -11.58 -2.00
C ASN A 62 8.00 -12.94 -2.08
N ASN A 63 8.85 -13.13 -3.08
CA ASN A 63 9.54 -14.40 -3.31
C ASN A 63 10.48 -14.76 -2.15
N LYS A 64 11.21 -13.79 -1.62
CA LYS A 64 12.22 -14.02 -0.60
C LYS A 64 11.65 -14.17 0.82
N PHE A 65 10.60 -13.44 1.15
CA PHE A 65 10.10 -13.35 2.53
C PHE A 65 8.68 -13.87 2.72
N VAL A 66 7.74 -13.56 1.82
CA VAL A 66 6.34 -13.91 2.00
C VAL A 66 6.07 -15.34 1.52
N SER A 67 6.43 -15.66 0.29
CA SER A 67 6.23 -17.01 -0.28
C SER A 67 7.08 -18.07 0.42
N SER A 68 8.22 -17.70 0.98
CA SER A 68 9.05 -18.58 1.79
C SER A 68 8.51 -18.84 3.21
N GLY A 69 7.46 -18.10 3.62
CA GLY A 69 6.87 -18.21 4.95
C GLY A 69 7.65 -17.52 6.06
N ARG A 70 8.66 -16.70 5.74
CA ARG A 70 9.44 -15.93 6.74
C ARG A 70 8.66 -14.75 7.30
N ILE A 71 7.83 -14.10 6.48
CA ILE A 71 6.92 -13.03 6.88
C ILE A 71 5.52 -13.44 6.42
N LYS A 72 4.64 -13.76 7.37
CA LYS A 72 3.30 -14.30 7.12
C LYS A 72 2.19 -13.27 7.31
N ASN A 73 2.44 -12.28 8.15
CA ASN A 73 1.47 -11.29 8.59
C ASN A 73 2.14 -9.95 8.94
N LEU A 74 1.33 -8.97 9.31
CA LEU A 74 1.82 -7.64 9.66
C LEU A 74 2.72 -7.62 10.90
N ASN A 75 2.48 -8.49 11.88
CA ASN A 75 3.36 -8.59 13.04
C ASN A 75 4.77 -9.05 12.66
N ASP A 76 4.87 -10.03 11.76
CA ASP A 76 6.16 -10.49 11.24
C ASP A 76 6.89 -9.38 10.48
N LEU A 77 6.16 -8.59 9.67
CA LEU A 77 6.74 -7.45 8.97
C LEU A 77 7.25 -6.38 9.94
N ALA A 78 6.45 -6.05 10.96
CA ALA A 78 6.84 -5.06 11.96
C ALA A 78 8.11 -5.48 12.73
N ALA A 79 8.27 -6.78 12.99
CA ALA A 79 9.42 -7.36 13.70
C ALA A 79 10.63 -7.69 12.81
N ALA A 80 10.49 -7.60 11.48
CA ALA A 80 11.51 -8.02 10.53
C ALA A 80 12.82 -7.21 10.69
N ASP A 81 13.96 -7.86 10.43
CA ASP A 81 15.26 -7.22 10.46
C ASP A 81 15.43 -6.27 9.26
N THR A 82 15.63 -4.99 9.55
CA THR A 82 15.77 -3.95 8.52
C THR A 82 17.03 -4.15 7.66
N ASP A 83 18.11 -4.69 8.20
CA ASP A 83 19.35 -4.92 7.44
C ASP A 83 19.17 -6.03 6.41
N GLU A 84 18.40 -7.08 6.71
CA GLU A 84 18.02 -8.09 5.72
C GLU A 84 17.10 -7.50 4.63
N LEU A 85 16.15 -6.67 5.01
CA LEU A 85 15.23 -6.03 4.08
C LEU A 85 15.92 -5.07 3.12
N LYS A 86 16.98 -4.37 3.57
CA LYS A 86 17.82 -3.51 2.72
C LYS A 86 18.53 -4.27 1.59
N GLY A 87 18.65 -5.57 1.69
CA GLY A 87 19.13 -6.42 0.58
C GLY A 87 18.22 -6.39 -0.65
N ILE A 88 16.92 -6.06 -0.49
CA ILE A 88 15.95 -5.90 -1.59
C ILE A 88 15.83 -4.43 -2.01
N TRP A 89 15.66 -3.55 -1.03
CA TRP A 89 15.41 -2.14 -1.23
C TRP A 89 16.26 -1.32 -0.27
N ARG A 90 17.23 -0.59 -0.79
CA ARG A 90 18.23 0.10 0.04
C ARG A 90 17.68 1.27 0.85
N ASN A 91 16.51 1.79 0.51
CA ASN A 91 15.90 2.93 1.20
C ASN A 91 15.34 2.50 2.55
N GLU A 92 16.11 2.72 3.60
CA GLU A 92 15.75 2.40 4.98
C GLU A 92 14.47 3.14 5.44
N ARG A 93 14.26 4.37 4.96
CA ARG A 93 13.06 5.16 5.30
C ARG A 93 11.78 4.46 4.83
N SER A 94 11.80 3.86 3.63
CA SER A 94 10.66 3.07 3.14
C SER A 94 10.36 1.87 4.02
N TRP A 95 11.40 1.17 4.48
CA TRP A 95 11.23 0.03 5.39
C TRP A 95 10.74 0.44 6.77
N ARG A 96 11.25 1.55 7.32
CA ARG A 96 10.71 2.08 8.58
C ARG A 96 9.23 2.41 8.44
N ALA A 97 8.85 3.12 7.38
CA ALA A 97 7.44 3.42 7.12
C ALA A 97 6.60 2.14 7.00
N ALA A 98 7.03 1.13 6.23
CA ALA A 98 6.33 -0.14 6.11
C ALA A 98 6.16 -0.85 7.47
N LYS A 99 7.20 -0.90 8.28
CA LYS A 99 7.18 -1.53 9.61
C LYS A 99 6.28 -0.77 10.59
N ASP A 100 6.32 0.55 10.59
CA ASP A 100 5.48 1.38 11.46
C ASP A 100 4.00 1.29 11.06
N ILE A 101 3.69 1.26 9.75
CA ILE A 101 2.35 0.99 9.25
C ILE A 101 1.88 -0.40 9.71
N ALA A 102 2.72 -1.42 9.53
CA ALA A 102 2.40 -2.80 9.91
C ALA A 102 2.16 -2.91 11.42
N SER A 103 3.00 -2.27 12.24
CA SER A 103 2.85 -2.22 13.70
C SER A 103 1.53 -1.57 14.12
N HIS A 104 1.16 -0.45 13.50
CA HIS A 104 -0.11 0.19 13.81
C HIS A 104 -1.30 -0.68 13.39
N LEU A 105 -1.33 -1.18 12.17
CA LEU A 105 -2.44 -2.00 11.67
C LEU A 105 -2.63 -3.27 12.49
N SER A 106 -1.55 -3.95 12.88
CA SER A 106 -1.64 -5.15 13.72
C SER A 106 -2.23 -4.88 15.11
N SER A 107 -2.23 -3.62 15.57
CA SER A 107 -2.90 -3.22 16.81
C SER A 107 -4.40 -2.93 16.63
N VAL A 108 -4.87 -2.75 15.39
CA VAL A 108 -6.28 -2.44 15.10
C VAL A 108 -7.16 -3.68 15.14
N LYS A 109 -6.71 -4.76 14.52
CA LYS A 109 -7.39 -6.07 14.47
C LYS A 109 -6.37 -7.20 14.33
N ASP A 110 -6.74 -8.41 14.76
CA ASP A 110 -5.91 -9.60 14.63
C ASP A 110 -5.79 -10.08 13.17
N ASN A 111 -6.85 -9.93 12.39
CA ASN A 111 -6.83 -10.25 10.97
C ASN A 111 -6.31 -9.05 10.17
N ASP A 112 -5.24 -9.24 9.41
CA ASP A 112 -4.57 -8.19 8.65
C ASP A 112 -5.50 -7.48 7.65
N LYS A 113 -6.36 -8.24 6.95
CA LYS A 113 -7.31 -7.68 5.97
C LYS A 113 -8.35 -6.80 6.65
N ASP A 114 -8.90 -7.28 7.76
CA ASP A 114 -9.87 -6.52 8.55
C ASP A 114 -9.21 -5.28 9.17
N ALA A 115 -7.97 -5.39 9.63
CA ALA A 115 -7.20 -4.27 10.17
C ALA A 115 -7.04 -3.15 9.15
N LEU A 116 -6.61 -3.49 7.94
CA LEU A 116 -6.44 -2.52 6.85
C LEU A 116 -7.77 -1.88 6.47
N ARG A 117 -8.85 -2.66 6.33
CA ARG A 117 -10.17 -2.15 5.97
C ARG A 117 -10.76 -1.24 7.04
N VAL A 118 -10.70 -1.64 8.30
CA VAL A 118 -11.19 -0.81 9.42
C VAL A 118 -10.43 0.50 9.51
N TRP A 119 -9.09 0.47 9.40
CA TRP A 119 -8.32 1.71 9.37
C TRP A 119 -8.70 2.58 8.17
N ALA A 120 -8.76 2.02 6.96
CA ALA A 120 -9.03 2.76 5.73
C ALA A 120 -10.40 3.46 5.75
N GLU A 121 -11.43 2.80 6.29
CA GLU A 121 -12.79 3.35 6.43
C GLU A 121 -12.83 4.53 7.41
N ASN A 122 -12.05 4.48 8.49
CA ASN A 122 -12.02 5.52 9.51
C ASN A 122 -11.03 6.65 9.20
N ALA A 123 -10.04 6.40 8.34
CA ALA A 123 -9.05 7.39 7.96
C ALA A 123 -9.64 8.47 7.03
N ASP A 124 -9.29 9.72 7.28
CA ASP A 124 -9.72 10.87 6.49
C ASP A 124 -8.52 11.70 6.01
N LEU A 125 -8.47 11.98 4.71
CA LEU A 125 -7.39 12.77 4.12
C LEU A 125 -7.27 14.17 4.76
N LYS A 126 -8.39 14.81 5.12
CA LYS A 126 -8.39 16.14 5.74
C LYS A 126 -7.73 16.11 7.12
N ASN A 127 -7.84 14.99 7.81
CA ASN A 127 -7.28 14.79 9.14
C ASN A 127 -6.01 13.91 9.13
N ARG A 128 -5.40 13.70 7.96
CA ARG A 128 -4.19 12.86 7.81
C ARG A 128 -3.09 13.20 8.83
N GLY A 129 -2.85 14.46 9.11
CA GLY A 129 -1.83 14.90 10.07
C GLY A 129 -2.13 14.58 11.54
N LYS A 130 -3.29 13.95 11.83
CA LYS A 130 -3.67 13.44 13.16
C LYS A 130 -3.94 11.93 13.13
N ASP A 131 -3.83 11.31 11.97
CA ASP A 131 -3.98 9.88 11.80
C ASP A 131 -2.65 9.19 12.13
N PRO A 132 -2.64 8.11 12.92
CA PRO A 132 -1.41 7.43 13.32
C PRO A 132 -0.53 6.99 12.14
N ILE A 133 -1.14 6.54 11.03
CA ILE A 133 -0.39 6.21 9.80
C ILE A 133 0.02 7.47 9.06
N GLY A 134 -0.85 8.49 9.03
CA GLY A 134 -0.55 9.76 8.38
C GLY A 134 0.60 10.54 9.01
N GLU A 135 0.89 10.33 10.29
CA GLU A 135 2.02 10.94 11.04
C GLU A 135 3.34 10.20 10.84
N ILE A 136 3.32 8.98 10.31
CA ILE A 136 4.55 8.19 10.09
C ILE A 136 5.48 8.92 9.11
N ASN A 137 6.74 9.06 9.51
CA ASN A 137 7.78 9.65 8.65
C ASN A 137 7.98 8.78 7.39
N GLY A 138 7.76 9.36 6.22
CA GLY A 138 7.78 8.67 4.94
C GLY A 138 6.39 8.39 4.37
N VAL A 139 5.32 8.61 5.12
CA VAL A 139 3.94 8.51 4.63
C VAL A 139 3.45 9.89 4.16
N GLY A 140 3.53 10.12 2.87
CA GLY A 140 2.94 11.28 2.22
C GLY A 140 1.46 11.06 1.83
N ILE A 141 0.87 12.06 1.15
CA ILE A 141 -0.52 11.99 0.68
C ILE A 141 -0.73 10.77 -0.24
N ASN A 142 0.19 10.51 -1.15
CA ASN A 142 0.08 9.40 -2.11
C ASN A 142 0.10 8.05 -1.41
N THR A 143 1.06 7.82 -0.52
CA THR A 143 1.15 6.57 0.27
C THR A 143 -0.11 6.36 1.10
N PHE A 144 -0.58 7.40 1.79
CA PHE A 144 -1.78 7.37 2.61
C PHE A 144 -3.03 7.02 1.81
N GLN A 145 -3.27 7.72 0.69
CA GLN A 145 -4.43 7.47 -0.16
C GLN A 145 -4.35 6.13 -0.88
N TYR A 146 -3.15 5.71 -1.31
CA TYR A 146 -2.97 4.42 -1.95
C TYR A 146 -3.27 3.26 -0.98
N LEU A 147 -2.82 3.38 0.25
CA LEU A 147 -3.13 2.40 1.29
C LEU A 147 -4.65 2.35 1.59
N ARG A 148 -5.31 3.51 1.64
CA ARG A 148 -6.78 3.59 1.79
C ARG A 148 -7.51 2.92 0.62
N MET A 149 -7.08 3.15 -0.61
CA MET A 149 -7.66 2.49 -1.79
C MET A 149 -7.54 0.97 -1.71
N MET A 150 -6.35 0.47 -1.37
CA MET A 150 -6.14 -0.96 -1.18
C MET A 150 -6.92 -1.52 0.02
N GLY A 151 -7.24 -0.69 0.99
CA GLY A 151 -8.13 -1.01 2.11
C GLY A 151 -9.62 -1.01 1.77
N GLY A 152 -10.00 -0.72 0.52
CA GLY A 152 -11.37 -0.82 0.04
C GLY A 152 -12.14 0.50 0.04
N VAL A 153 -11.47 1.64 0.20
CA VAL A 153 -12.11 2.96 0.13
C VAL A 153 -12.10 3.46 -1.31
N ASP A 154 -13.27 3.83 -1.81
CA ASP A 154 -13.41 4.48 -3.11
C ASP A 154 -12.93 5.94 -3.01
N THR A 155 -11.68 6.16 -3.35
CA THR A 155 -11.00 7.44 -3.28
C THR A 155 -10.00 7.58 -4.42
N VAL A 156 -9.32 8.72 -4.50
CA VAL A 156 -8.31 8.99 -5.52
C VAL A 156 -6.94 9.21 -4.87
N MET A 157 -5.90 8.79 -5.56
CA MET A 157 -4.52 9.11 -5.21
C MET A 157 -4.09 10.32 -6.04
N PRO A 158 -3.94 11.53 -5.43
CA PRO A 158 -3.48 12.70 -6.16
C PRO A 158 -2.01 12.52 -6.51
N ASP A 159 -1.71 12.45 -7.79
CA ASP A 159 -0.33 12.44 -8.26
C ASP A 159 0.07 13.81 -8.80
N LYS A 160 1.34 14.14 -8.69
CA LYS A 160 1.89 15.32 -9.38
C LYS A 160 2.08 14.97 -10.84
N ILE A 161 1.37 15.66 -11.70
CA ILE A 161 1.64 15.68 -13.14
C ILE A 161 2.89 16.52 -13.40
#